data_aae37ba649fb5898a979f346b36f1be2
#
_entry.id   aae37ba649fb5898a979f346b36f1be2
#
_cell.length_a   1.000
_cell.length_b   1.000
_cell.length_c   1.000
_cell.angle_alpha   90.00
_cell.angle_beta   90.00
_cell.angle_gamma   90.00
#
_symmetry.space_group_name_H-M   'P 1'
#
loop_
_entity.id
_entity.type
_entity.pdbx_description
1 polymer ?
#
loop_
_entity_poly.entity_id
_entity_poly.type
_entity_poly.pdbx_seq_one_letter_code
_entity_poly.pdbx_strand_id
1 'polypeptide(L)'
;MAIKQTKVTDEELKQISEFQTSIDRITINLGQLSLKKLRLDKEEEYLESEYEKILEKEKQLGDNLKEKYGEAQIDLKTGEIVYPK
;
A
#
# COMPACT_ATOMS: atom_id res chain seq x y z
N MET A 1 11.35 -8.90 -60.04
CA MET A 1 12.35 -9.17 -59.00
C MET A 1 12.34 -8.02 -58.00
N ALA A 2 12.08 -8.31 -56.74
CA ALA A 2 12.04 -7.27 -55.70
C ALA A 2 13.45 -6.74 -55.43
N ILE A 3 13.60 -5.42 -55.42
CA ILE A 3 14.87 -4.78 -55.11
C ILE A 3 14.99 -4.77 -53.58
N LYS A 4 16.02 -5.45 -53.08
CA LYS A 4 16.30 -5.42 -51.65
C LYS A 4 16.90 -4.07 -51.28
N GLN A 5 16.20 -3.35 -50.47
CA GLN A 5 16.75 -2.12 -49.89
C GLN A 5 17.71 -2.51 -48.76
N THR A 6 18.83 -1.83 -48.68
CA THR A 6 19.84 -2.09 -47.64
C THR A 6 19.67 -1.20 -46.43
N LYS A 7 18.83 -0.21 -46.52
CA LYS A 7 18.58 0.75 -45.42
C LYS A 7 17.13 1.16 -45.41
N VAL A 8 16.62 1.39 -44.23
CA VAL A 8 15.32 2.03 -44.06
C VAL A 8 15.44 3.51 -44.42
N THR A 9 14.31 4.15 -44.68
CA THR A 9 14.30 5.60 -44.93
C THR A 9 14.59 6.36 -43.64
N ASP A 10 15.02 7.61 -43.79
CA ASP A 10 15.28 8.48 -42.62
C ASP A 10 14.02 8.66 -41.77
N GLU A 11 12.87 8.77 -42.41
CA GLU A 11 11.59 8.86 -41.71
C GLU A 11 11.28 7.61 -40.91
N GLU A 12 11.46 6.44 -41.52
CA GLU A 12 11.26 5.17 -40.86
C GLU A 12 12.21 4.99 -39.66
N LEU A 13 13.49 5.36 -39.87
CA LEU A 13 14.48 5.30 -38.80
C LEU A 13 14.08 6.20 -37.60
N LYS A 14 13.59 7.39 -37.89
CA LYS A 14 13.12 8.31 -36.90
C LYS A 14 11.95 7.72 -36.10
N GLN A 15 10.99 7.11 -36.78
CA GLN A 15 9.84 6.47 -36.13
C GLN A 15 10.28 5.32 -35.24
N ILE A 16 11.20 4.47 -35.71
CA ILE A 16 11.74 3.37 -34.91
C ILE A 16 12.41 3.90 -33.66
N SER A 17 13.21 4.94 -33.78
CA SER A 17 13.90 5.58 -32.64
C SER A 17 12.92 6.15 -31.65
N GLU A 18 11.87 6.83 -32.12
CA GLU A 18 10.83 7.38 -31.27
C GLU A 18 10.06 6.29 -30.50
N PHE A 19 9.74 5.18 -31.17
CA PHE A 19 9.08 4.04 -30.55
C PHE A 19 9.96 3.41 -29.47
N GLN A 20 11.24 3.22 -29.74
CA GLN A 20 12.18 2.67 -28.78
C GLN A 20 12.30 3.56 -27.54
N THR A 21 12.39 4.87 -27.75
CA THR A 21 12.44 5.84 -26.63
C THR A 21 11.16 5.77 -25.80
N SER A 22 10.02 5.67 -26.47
CA SER A 22 8.73 5.58 -25.78
C SER A 22 8.61 4.27 -24.98
N ILE A 23 9.04 3.16 -25.56
CA ILE A 23 9.03 1.86 -24.90
C ILE A 23 9.95 1.88 -23.67
N ASP A 24 11.14 2.43 -23.80
CA ASP A 24 12.10 2.54 -22.70
C ASP A 24 11.52 3.36 -21.55
N ARG A 25 10.88 4.49 -21.86
CA ARG A 25 10.26 5.34 -20.86
C ARG A 25 9.14 4.61 -20.14
N ILE A 26 8.28 3.91 -20.88
CA ILE A 26 7.18 3.13 -20.31
C ILE A 26 7.74 2.02 -19.42
N THR A 27 8.78 1.33 -19.87
CA THR A 27 9.42 0.26 -19.10
C THR A 27 9.95 0.77 -17.76
N ILE A 28 10.62 1.92 -17.79
CA ILE A 28 11.14 2.55 -16.56
C ILE A 28 9.98 2.94 -15.63
N ASN A 29 8.95 3.55 -16.18
CA ASN A 29 7.79 3.98 -15.39
C ASN A 29 7.05 2.79 -14.76
N LEU A 30 6.90 1.71 -15.51
CA LEU A 30 6.29 0.48 -14.98
C LEU A 30 7.15 -0.13 -13.87
N GLY A 31 8.48 -0.12 -14.04
CA GLY A 31 9.38 -0.60 -13.00
C GLY A 31 9.27 0.21 -11.73
N GLN A 32 9.23 1.53 -11.85
CA GLN A 32 9.06 2.42 -10.70
C GLN A 32 7.71 2.21 -10.01
N LEU A 33 6.66 2.04 -10.80
CA LEU A 33 5.33 1.77 -10.25
C LEU A 33 5.29 0.44 -9.51
N SER A 34 5.92 -0.59 -10.04
CA SER A 34 6.01 -1.90 -9.40
C SER A 34 6.73 -1.80 -8.05
N LEU A 35 7.80 -1.02 -7.98
CA LEU A 35 8.52 -0.78 -6.72
C LEU A 35 7.67 -0.03 -5.71
N LYS A 36 6.88 0.96 -6.16
CA LYS A 36 5.96 1.67 -5.29
C LYS A 36 4.90 0.75 -4.73
N LYS A 37 4.35 -0.13 -5.55
CA LYS A 37 3.36 -1.13 -5.10
C LYS A 37 3.96 -2.06 -4.06
N LEU A 38 5.19 -2.51 -4.28
CA LEU A 38 5.88 -3.37 -3.32
C LEU A 38 6.07 -2.67 -1.97
N ARG A 39 6.44 -1.40 -1.98
CA ARG A 39 6.57 -0.61 -0.75
C ARG A 39 5.24 -0.44 -0.04
N LEU A 40 4.18 -0.19 -0.81
CA LEU A 40 2.84 -0.07 -0.25
C LEU A 40 2.36 -1.38 0.37
N ASP A 41 2.65 -2.52 -0.27
CA ASP A 41 2.31 -3.83 0.27
C ASP A 41 3.02 -4.07 1.62
N LYS A 42 4.28 -3.72 1.72
CA LYS A 42 5.04 -3.85 2.96
C LYS A 42 4.53 -2.91 4.04
N GLU A 43 4.18 -1.69 3.67
CA GLU A 43 3.60 -0.72 4.58
C GLU A 43 2.25 -1.21 5.09
N GLU A 44 1.44 -1.80 4.21
CA GLU A 44 0.16 -2.39 4.57
C GLU A 44 0.34 -3.53 5.57
N GLU A 45 1.29 -4.44 5.32
CA GLU A 45 1.60 -5.52 6.25
C GLU A 45 2.01 -5.01 7.62
N TYR A 46 2.84 -3.97 7.64
CA TYR A 46 3.27 -3.34 8.89
C TYR A 46 2.09 -2.75 9.64
N LEU A 47 1.22 -2.01 8.95
CA LEU A 47 0.05 -1.39 9.56
C LEU A 47 -0.96 -2.43 10.04
N GLU A 48 -1.15 -3.51 9.29
CA GLU A 48 -2.00 -4.62 9.71
C GLU A 48 -1.47 -5.25 11.00
N SER A 49 -0.15 -5.46 11.09
CA SER A 49 0.48 -5.99 12.29
C SER A 49 0.30 -5.06 13.49
N GLU A 50 0.46 -3.75 13.28
CA GLU A 50 0.25 -2.75 14.33
C GLU A 50 -1.21 -2.73 14.79
N TYR A 51 -2.14 -2.85 13.85
CA TYR A 51 -3.57 -2.91 14.14
C TYR A 51 -3.90 -4.12 15.03
N GLU A 52 -3.37 -5.29 14.67
CA GLU A 52 -3.58 -6.50 15.47
C GLU A 52 -3.03 -6.36 16.89
N LYS A 53 -1.87 -5.74 17.05
CA LYS A 53 -1.29 -5.49 18.36
C LYS A 53 -2.16 -4.57 19.21
N ILE A 54 -2.72 -3.54 18.59
CA ILE A 54 -3.62 -2.60 19.28
C ILE A 54 -4.90 -3.31 19.70
N LEU A 55 -5.47 -4.14 18.85
CA LEU A 55 -6.65 -4.93 19.20
C LEU A 55 -6.40 -5.86 20.38
N GLU A 56 -5.22 -6.50 20.40
CA GLU A 56 -4.84 -7.38 21.51
C GLU A 56 -4.72 -6.60 22.82
N LYS A 57 -4.06 -5.44 22.78
CA LYS A 57 -3.93 -4.56 23.94
C LYS A 57 -5.27 -4.06 24.43
N GLU A 58 -6.15 -3.70 23.51
CA GLU A 58 -7.49 -3.24 23.81
C GLU A 58 -8.28 -4.34 24.52
N LYS A 59 -8.18 -5.57 24.03
CA LYS A 59 -8.83 -6.72 24.64
C LYS A 59 -8.31 -6.98 26.04
N GLN A 60 -6.97 -6.94 26.23
CA GLN A 60 -6.37 -7.14 27.54
C GLN A 60 -6.81 -6.07 28.53
N LEU A 61 -6.84 -4.83 28.07
CA LEU A 61 -7.30 -3.72 28.90
C LEU A 61 -8.76 -3.90 29.27
N GLY A 62 -9.60 -4.27 28.29
CA GLY A 62 -11.02 -4.52 28.53
C GLY A 62 -11.24 -5.63 29.55
N ASP A 63 -10.49 -6.74 29.43
CA ASP A 63 -10.57 -7.84 30.37
C ASP A 63 -10.13 -7.41 31.77
N ASN A 64 -9.05 -6.66 31.88
CA ASN A 64 -8.53 -6.16 33.14
C ASN A 64 -9.51 -5.19 33.80
N LEU A 65 -10.12 -4.30 33.03
CA LEU A 65 -11.11 -3.35 33.53
C LEU A 65 -12.37 -4.08 33.99
N LYS A 66 -12.79 -5.11 33.26
CA LYS A 66 -13.95 -5.91 33.63
C LYS A 66 -13.69 -6.68 34.93
N GLU A 67 -12.50 -7.22 35.08
CA GLU A 67 -12.10 -7.93 36.30
C GLU A 67 -12.05 -6.98 37.50
N LYS A 68 -11.52 -5.77 37.30
CA LYS A 68 -11.33 -4.78 38.37
C LYS A 68 -12.63 -4.07 38.75
N TYR A 69 -13.46 -3.72 37.78
CA TYR A 69 -14.66 -2.90 38.01
C TYR A 69 -15.97 -3.60 37.73
N GLY A 70 -15.93 -4.85 37.21
CA GLY A 70 -17.11 -5.58 36.81
C GLY A 70 -17.71 -5.03 35.52
N GLU A 71 -18.99 -5.30 35.31
CA GLU A 71 -19.69 -4.82 34.12
C GLU A 71 -20.12 -3.39 34.29
N ALA A 72 -19.24 -2.49 33.91
CA ALA A 72 -19.47 -1.05 34.05
C ALA A 72 -19.06 -0.36 32.76
N GLN A 73 -19.61 0.82 32.55
CA GLN A 73 -19.21 1.70 31.47
C GLN A 73 -18.29 2.77 32.00
N ILE A 74 -17.36 3.19 31.19
CA ILE A 74 -16.40 4.23 31.55
C ILE A 74 -16.66 5.46 30.69
N ASP A 75 -16.85 6.60 31.36
CA ASP A 75 -16.93 7.88 30.65
C ASP A 75 -15.53 8.25 30.20
N LEU A 76 -15.33 8.25 28.89
CA LEU A 76 -14.02 8.50 28.32
C LEU A 76 -13.53 9.93 28.51
N LYS A 77 -14.42 10.85 28.84
CA LYS A 77 -14.05 12.25 29.08
C LYS A 77 -13.58 12.50 30.50
N THR A 78 -14.21 11.87 31.48
CA THR A 78 -13.94 12.12 32.89
C THR A 78 -13.25 10.95 33.57
N GLY A 79 -13.30 9.76 32.98
CA GLY A 79 -12.79 8.54 33.60
C GLY A 79 -13.73 7.97 34.65
N GLU A 80 -14.91 8.54 34.81
CA GLU A 80 -15.89 8.05 35.78
C GLU A 80 -16.47 6.71 35.38
N ILE A 81 -16.69 5.87 36.37
CA ILE A 81 -17.26 4.54 36.18
C ILE A 81 -18.76 4.61 36.42
N VAL A 82 -19.53 4.15 35.44
CA VAL A 82 -20.97 4.12 35.49
C VAL A 82 -21.43 2.66 35.46
N TYR A 83 -22.07 2.25 36.56
CA TYR A 83 -22.59 0.89 36.65
C TYR A 83 -24.01 0.86 36.08
N PRO A 84 -24.37 -0.23 35.37
CA PRO A 84 -25.75 -0.38 34.89
C PRO A 84 -26.68 -0.58 36.08
N LYS A 85 -27.84 0.02 35.93
CA LYS A 85 -28.88 -0.13 36.95
C LYS A 85 -29.52 -1.50 36.92
#